data_0c093ed0f045b2e08699ca818cfc8bdc
#
_entry.id   0c093ed0f045b2e08699ca818cfc8bdc
#
_cell.length_a   1.000
_cell.length_b   1.000
_cell.length_c   1.000
_cell.angle_alpha   90.00
_cell.angle_beta   90.00
_cell.angle_gamma   90.00
#
_symmetry.space_group_name_H-M   'P 1'
#
loop_
_entity.id
_entity.type
_entity.pdbx_description
1 polymer ?
#
loop_
_entity_poly.entity_id
_entity_poly.type
_entity_poly.pdbx_seq_one_letter_code
_entity_poly.pdbx_strand_id
1 'polypeptide(L)'
;MSSKESCRDELRLAVRQLSDRGLSSAATWAAEQVVAIELDDLHFTPSNTRFQSGSSSIRRRYRTNEIASTPTAGVSYASTPVMEEDELVNGDFYVLAKLYFDRREYRRAAHVLRDQMGKKSIFLRCYSLFLAGEKRKEEEMIEVEDSLGKSDIVNRELVYLERELSTMRKNGSIDPFGLYLYGLVLKEKGSESMARTILVESVNSYPWNWSAWSELLSLCTSMDILRGFSLKNHWMKEFFLAAASQDLRIHHEALAKYEYLQGIFIYSNYILAQMAKVHYSLIEFEAVEVIFEELSRNDPYRVEDMDLYSNVLYVKECSSVLSYLAHKIFTIDKYKPESCCIIGNYYSLKGEHEKSILYFKRALKLNRKYLSAWTLIGHEYIEMKNIAAAIEAYRRAVDLSPCDYRAWYGLGQAYEILTMPFYALYYFRKSVFLQPRDSRLWIAMAQCYESEQLRMLEMAIKCYKRAVSCNDREAIALNKLGNLHRELGRNEEAAFFFKRDLERMDAEEREGPNMIEALMFLATHCRDQHKFEEAEVYCTRYLEYNGPENEKAKSLLRGIRSKQGDGPSMDADHFPL
;
A
#
# COMPACT_ATOMS: atom_id res chain seq x y z
N MET A 1 -12.28 27.99 -6.92
CA MET A 1 -11.50 27.36 -5.84
C MET A 1 -11.39 28.36 -4.73
N SER A 2 -11.53 27.95 -3.46
CA SER A 2 -11.19 28.81 -2.33
C SER A 2 -9.70 29.14 -2.39
N SER A 3 -9.31 30.36 -1.97
CA SER A 3 -7.90 30.72 -1.90
C SER A 3 -7.16 29.82 -0.90
N LYS A 4 -5.85 29.66 -1.05
CA LYS A 4 -5.02 28.89 -0.09
C LYS A 4 -5.24 29.34 1.37
N GLU A 5 -5.38 30.65 1.58
CA GLU A 5 -5.70 31.25 2.90
C GLU A 5 -7.07 30.80 3.42
N SER A 6 -8.12 30.83 2.58
CA SER A 6 -9.45 30.37 2.98
C SER A 6 -9.43 28.88 3.41
N CYS A 7 -8.77 28.01 2.63
CA CYS A 7 -8.61 26.59 2.98
C CYS A 7 -7.90 26.41 4.34
N ARG A 8 -6.87 27.21 4.59
CA ARG A 8 -6.10 27.17 5.83
C ARG A 8 -6.93 27.60 7.05
N ASP A 9 -7.71 28.67 6.93
CA ASP A 9 -8.56 29.15 8.02
C ASP A 9 -9.72 28.19 8.29
N GLU A 10 -10.33 27.64 7.25
CA GLU A 10 -11.33 26.57 7.36
C GLU A 10 -10.78 25.36 8.11
N LEU A 11 -9.58 24.89 7.75
CA LEU A 11 -8.93 23.77 8.42
C LEU A 11 -8.57 24.09 9.88
N ARG A 12 -8.10 25.30 10.18
CA ARG A 12 -7.81 25.72 11.56
C ARG A 12 -9.05 25.66 12.46
N LEU A 13 -10.19 26.11 11.93
CA LEU A 13 -11.47 26.00 12.62
C LEU A 13 -11.88 24.53 12.81
N ALA A 14 -11.71 23.73 11.75
CA ALA A 14 -12.02 22.31 11.78
C ALA A 14 -11.19 21.54 12.82
N VAL A 15 -9.89 21.81 12.93
CA VAL A 15 -9.01 21.19 13.95
C VAL A 15 -9.59 21.38 15.36
N ARG A 16 -10.02 22.60 15.70
CA ARG A 16 -10.61 22.89 17.02
C ARG A 16 -11.92 22.11 17.22
N GLN A 17 -12.84 22.19 16.26
CA GLN A 17 -14.16 21.54 16.37
C GLN A 17 -14.07 20.01 16.43
N LEU A 18 -13.14 19.41 15.70
CA LEU A 18 -12.89 17.96 15.69
C LEU A 18 -12.22 17.52 17.01
N SER A 19 -11.21 18.26 17.46
CA SER A 19 -10.50 17.98 18.72
C SER A 19 -11.44 18.06 19.92
N ASP A 20 -12.29 19.08 19.99
CA ASP A 20 -13.28 19.23 21.05
C ASP A 20 -14.20 18.01 21.12
N ARG A 21 -14.60 17.45 20.02
CA ARG A 21 -15.48 16.26 19.95
C ARG A 21 -14.75 14.92 20.10
N GLY A 22 -13.44 14.91 20.33
CA GLY A 22 -12.66 13.69 20.51
C GLY A 22 -12.37 12.92 19.22
N LEU A 23 -12.56 13.55 18.06
CA LEU A 23 -12.20 12.99 16.75
C LEU A 23 -10.73 13.26 16.45
N SER A 24 -9.84 12.67 17.26
CA SER A 24 -8.38 12.93 17.20
C SER A 24 -7.78 12.63 15.83
N SER A 25 -8.15 11.53 15.19
CA SER A 25 -7.62 11.14 13.88
C SER A 25 -7.94 12.20 12.81
N ALA A 26 -9.19 12.64 12.69
CA ALA A 26 -9.58 13.69 11.74
C ALA A 26 -8.96 15.06 12.10
N ALA A 27 -8.82 15.35 13.40
CA ALA A 27 -8.17 16.59 13.86
C ALA A 27 -6.67 16.60 13.51
N THR A 28 -5.97 15.49 13.71
CA THR A 28 -4.56 15.35 13.33
C THR A 28 -4.39 15.49 11.84
N TRP A 29 -5.18 14.78 11.04
CA TRP A 29 -5.17 14.89 9.58
C TRP A 29 -5.38 16.35 9.12
N ALA A 30 -6.38 17.03 9.67
CA ALA A 30 -6.65 18.44 9.34
C ALA A 30 -5.48 19.35 9.74
N ALA A 31 -4.86 19.12 10.91
CA ALA A 31 -3.72 19.90 11.38
C ALA A 31 -2.48 19.70 10.47
N GLU A 32 -2.21 18.49 10.03
CA GLU A 32 -1.15 18.19 9.05
C GLU A 32 -1.37 18.95 7.73
N GLN A 33 -2.62 19.01 7.24
CA GLN A 33 -2.93 19.76 6.02
C GLN A 33 -2.81 21.28 6.24
N VAL A 34 -3.07 21.81 7.43
CA VAL A 34 -2.83 23.25 7.75
C VAL A 34 -1.35 23.60 7.57
N VAL A 35 -0.47 22.74 8.07
CA VAL A 35 0.99 22.93 7.98
C VAL A 35 1.50 22.76 6.56
N ALA A 36 0.84 21.91 5.78
CA ALA A 36 1.22 21.59 4.41
C ALA A 36 0.95 22.70 3.38
N ILE A 37 0.11 23.72 3.72
CA ILE A 37 -0.17 24.85 2.85
C ILE A 37 0.93 25.90 3.01
N GLU A 38 1.68 26.16 1.96
CA GLU A 38 2.66 27.24 1.91
C GLU A 38 1.96 28.60 1.77
N LEU A 39 2.37 29.57 2.59
CA LEU A 39 2.01 30.97 2.41
C LEU A 39 3.15 31.66 1.65
N ASP A 40 2.79 32.39 0.60
CA ASP A 40 3.74 33.10 -0.26
C ASP A 40 4.56 34.20 0.46
N ASP A 41 4.31 34.47 1.76
CA ASP A 41 4.87 35.59 2.52
C ASP A 41 5.90 35.24 3.60
N LEU A 42 6.37 34.01 3.72
CA LEU A 42 7.46 33.69 4.63
C LEU A 42 8.77 33.44 3.87
N HIS A 43 9.42 34.52 3.44
CA HIS A 43 10.84 34.50 3.16
C HIS A 43 11.60 34.13 4.45
N PHE A 44 11.77 32.85 4.68
CA PHE A 44 12.79 32.37 5.61
C PHE A 44 14.14 32.60 4.94
N THR A 45 14.75 33.77 5.21
CA THR A 45 16.16 33.95 4.98
C THR A 45 16.90 32.96 5.90
N PRO A 46 17.71 32.04 5.40
CA PRO A 46 18.54 31.21 6.26
C PRO A 46 19.58 32.13 6.89
N SER A 47 19.39 32.48 8.17
CA SER A 47 20.41 33.16 8.94
C SER A 47 21.60 32.21 9.09
N ASN A 48 22.65 32.48 8.30
CA ASN A 48 23.98 31.98 8.51
C ASN A 48 24.52 32.45 9.87
N THR A 49 24.23 31.76 10.94
CA THR A 49 24.91 31.91 12.20
C THR A 49 26.06 30.93 12.27
N ARG A 50 27.24 31.44 11.88
CA ARG A 50 28.55 30.88 12.27
C ARG A 50 28.55 30.70 13.79
N PHE A 51 28.71 29.47 14.22
CA PHE A 51 29.06 29.16 15.60
C PHE A 51 30.44 29.74 15.90
N GLN A 52 30.51 30.82 16.66
CA GLN A 52 31.68 31.19 17.42
C GLN A 52 31.52 30.70 18.85
N SER A 53 32.42 29.84 19.24
CA SER A 53 32.62 29.39 20.60
C SER A 53 33.03 30.57 21.50
N GLY A 54 32.24 30.82 22.52
CA GLY A 54 32.56 31.83 23.56
C GLY A 54 31.87 31.45 24.86
N SER A 55 32.64 30.89 25.77
CA SER A 55 32.26 30.65 27.17
C SER A 55 32.06 31.96 27.93
N SER A 56 30.92 32.16 28.62
CA SER A 56 30.93 32.83 29.92
C SER A 56 29.55 32.79 30.62
N SER A 57 29.58 32.20 31.77
CA SER A 57 28.92 32.47 33.06
C SER A 57 27.57 33.16 33.15
N ILE A 58 26.73 32.41 33.81
CA ILE A 58 25.46 32.74 34.44
C ILE A 58 25.54 33.94 35.37
N ARG A 59 24.69 34.95 35.21
CA ARG A 59 24.20 35.81 36.33
C ARG A 59 22.72 36.14 36.15
N ARG A 60 21.90 35.57 37.05
CA ARG A 60 20.52 36.02 37.33
C ARG A 60 20.54 37.43 37.88
N ARG A 61 19.71 38.31 37.34
CA ARG A 61 19.24 39.52 38.06
C ARG A 61 17.72 39.67 37.91
N TYR A 62 17.05 39.53 39.01
CA TYR A 62 15.70 40.06 39.23
C TYR A 62 15.74 41.58 39.19
N ARG A 63 14.82 42.20 38.49
CA ARG A 63 14.42 43.59 38.79
C ARG A 63 12.93 43.80 38.56
N THR A 64 12.31 44.29 39.58
CA THR A 64 10.93 44.72 39.74
C THR A 64 10.66 46.08 39.07
N ASN A 65 9.45 46.21 38.54
CA ASN A 65 8.59 47.39 38.38
C ASN A 65 9.18 48.73 37.91
N GLU A 66 8.65 49.24 36.80
CA GLU A 66 7.95 50.56 36.85
C GLU A 66 7.09 50.77 35.58
N ILE A 67 5.97 51.42 35.78
CA ILE A 67 4.90 51.76 34.86
C ILE A 67 5.32 52.96 34.00
N ALA A 68 5.19 52.87 32.69
CA ALA A 68 5.02 54.03 31.83
C ALA A 68 4.18 53.68 30.59
N SER A 69 3.06 54.30 30.51
CA SER A 69 2.07 54.30 29.44
C SER A 69 2.52 55.12 28.24
N THR A 70 2.53 54.53 27.04
CA THR A 70 2.30 55.27 25.77
C THR A 70 1.63 54.35 24.76
N PRO A 71 0.69 54.80 23.94
CA PRO A 71 -0.11 53.96 23.08
C PRO A 71 0.56 53.85 21.73
N THR A 72 0.82 52.64 21.27
CA THR A 72 1.14 52.35 19.87
C THR A 72 0.23 51.28 19.30
N ALA A 73 -0.38 51.68 18.24
CA ALA A 73 -1.19 51.04 17.22
C ALA A 73 -1.29 49.52 17.23
N GLY A 74 -2.53 49.02 17.29
CA GLY A 74 -3.08 47.99 16.45
C GLY A 74 -2.35 46.64 16.40
N VAL A 75 -2.28 45.89 17.49
CA VAL A 75 -2.25 44.45 17.42
C VAL A 75 -3.70 43.97 17.44
N SER A 76 -4.18 43.56 16.29
CA SER A 76 -5.46 42.87 16.17
C SER A 76 -5.34 41.58 16.99
N TYR A 77 -5.87 41.59 18.19
CA TYR A 77 -6.10 40.37 18.96
C TYR A 77 -7.03 39.50 18.13
N ALA A 78 -6.56 38.30 17.79
CA ALA A 78 -7.41 37.26 17.26
C ALA A 78 -8.70 37.25 18.11
N SER A 79 -9.83 37.47 17.46
CA SER A 79 -11.15 37.44 18.09
C SER A 79 -11.22 36.22 19.00
N THR A 80 -11.54 36.45 20.28
CA THR A 80 -11.92 35.39 21.20
C THR A 80 -12.85 34.43 20.46
N PRO A 81 -12.57 33.12 20.44
CA PRO A 81 -13.44 32.18 19.76
C PRO A 81 -14.86 32.40 20.30
N VAL A 82 -15.81 32.58 19.39
CA VAL A 82 -17.23 32.64 19.74
C VAL A 82 -17.53 31.33 20.45
N MET A 83 -17.66 31.37 21.77
CA MET A 83 -18.09 30.20 22.55
C MET A 83 -19.51 29.87 22.08
N GLU A 84 -19.75 28.62 21.68
CA GLU A 84 -21.12 28.20 21.38
C GLU A 84 -21.95 28.38 22.66
N GLU A 85 -23.19 28.86 22.54
CA GLU A 85 -24.06 29.18 23.71
C GLU A 85 -24.17 28.01 24.71
N ASP A 86 -24.05 26.77 24.23
CA ASP A 86 -24.03 25.56 25.04
C ASP A 86 -22.81 25.43 25.98
N GLU A 87 -21.68 26.11 25.68
CA GLU A 87 -20.47 26.09 26.53
C GLU A 87 -20.56 26.98 27.75
N LEU A 88 -21.41 28.00 27.69
CA LEU A 88 -21.61 28.96 28.80
C LEU A 88 -22.42 28.36 29.96
N VAL A 89 -23.28 27.37 29.70
CA VAL A 89 -24.23 26.87 30.73
C VAL A 89 -23.73 25.59 31.43
N ASN A 90 -22.98 24.73 30.76
CA ASN A 90 -22.60 23.40 31.26
C ASN A 90 -21.14 23.00 30.94
N GLY A 91 -20.26 23.99 30.76
CA GLY A 91 -18.88 23.79 30.34
C GLY A 91 -18.06 22.86 31.25
N ASP A 92 -18.28 22.90 32.57
CA ASP A 92 -17.52 22.13 33.55
C ASP A 92 -17.78 20.62 33.41
N PHE A 93 -19.04 20.23 33.22
CA PHE A 93 -19.39 18.80 32.99
C PHE A 93 -18.82 18.29 31.68
N TYR A 94 -18.80 19.12 30.63
CA TYR A 94 -18.22 18.76 29.35
C TYR A 94 -16.70 18.58 29.46
N VAL A 95 -16.00 19.50 30.09
CA VAL A 95 -14.55 19.42 30.33
C VAL A 95 -14.20 18.17 31.12
N LEU A 96 -14.94 17.89 32.21
CA LEU A 96 -14.74 16.67 33.00
C LEU A 96 -14.94 15.40 32.15
N ALA A 97 -16.02 15.35 31.39
CA ALA A 97 -16.31 14.21 30.52
C ALA A 97 -15.25 14.02 29.42
N LYS A 98 -14.76 15.13 28.85
CA LYS A 98 -13.69 15.12 27.85
C LYS A 98 -12.39 14.55 28.45
N LEU A 99 -12.03 14.91 29.67
CA LEU A 99 -10.88 14.36 30.37
C LEU A 99 -11.03 12.84 30.62
N TYR A 100 -12.22 12.37 30.99
CA TYR A 100 -12.48 10.94 31.11
C TYR A 100 -12.41 10.23 29.76
N PHE A 101 -12.91 10.85 28.69
CA PHE A 101 -12.82 10.34 27.34
C PHE A 101 -11.36 10.18 26.90
N ASP A 102 -10.52 11.19 27.10
CA ASP A 102 -9.11 11.17 26.75
C ASP A 102 -8.31 10.12 27.56
N ARG A 103 -8.77 9.80 28.78
CA ARG A 103 -8.26 8.67 29.60
C ARG A 103 -8.82 7.31 29.19
N ARG A 104 -9.65 7.25 28.13
CA ARG A 104 -10.34 6.02 27.67
C ARG A 104 -11.32 5.43 28.68
N GLU A 105 -11.80 6.22 29.65
CA GLU A 105 -12.82 5.87 30.62
C GLU A 105 -14.23 6.17 30.07
N TYR A 106 -14.56 5.59 28.93
CA TYR A 106 -15.72 5.95 28.10
C TYR A 106 -17.06 5.92 28.84
N ARG A 107 -17.30 4.91 29.69
CA ARG A 107 -18.56 4.81 30.45
C ARG A 107 -18.70 5.92 31.47
N ARG A 108 -17.60 6.38 32.10
CA ARG A 108 -17.64 7.52 33.01
C ARG A 108 -17.93 8.82 32.28
N ALA A 109 -17.31 9.00 31.12
CA ALA A 109 -17.58 10.15 30.24
C ALA A 109 -19.06 10.22 29.84
N ALA A 110 -19.63 9.09 29.40
CA ALA A 110 -21.04 9.00 29.02
C ALA A 110 -22.00 9.27 30.21
N HIS A 111 -21.64 8.80 31.41
CA HIS A 111 -22.44 9.00 32.60
C HIS A 111 -22.54 10.47 33.03
N VAL A 112 -21.41 11.19 33.02
CA VAL A 112 -21.35 12.62 33.37
C VAL A 112 -22.20 13.46 32.42
N LEU A 113 -22.31 13.04 31.13
CA LEU A 113 -23.07 13.78 30.12
C LEU A 113 -24.54 13.31 29.98
N ARG A 114 -25.03 12.46 30.89
CA ARG A 114 -26.35 11.83 30.74
C ARG A 114 -27.49 12.84 30.61
N ASP A 115 -27.46 13.89 31.39
CA ASP A 115 -28.52 14.88 31.50
C ASP A 115 -28.24 16.17 30.74
N GLN A 116 -27.13 16.19 29.96
CA GLN A 116 -26.70 17.35 29.18
C GLN A 116 -27.37 17.36 27.81
N MET A 117 -27.95 18.51 27.42
CA MET A 117 -28.71 18.65 26.16
C MET A 117 -27.94 19.36 25.04
N GLY A 118 -26.73 19.84 25.31
CA GLY A 118 -25.88 20.48 24.29
C GLY A 118 -25.47 19.55 23.18
N LYS A 119 -25.41 20.01 21.93
CA LYS A 119 -25.07 19.20 20.76
C LYS A 119 -23.71 18.51 20.90
N LYS A 120 -22.69 19.25 21.40
CA LYS A 120 -21.36 18.69 21.68
C LYS A 120 -21.42 17.60 22.76
N SER A 121 -22.16 17.83 23.82
CA SER A 121 -22.32 16.90 24.96
C SER A 121 -23.05 15.62 24.53
N ILE A 122 -24.11 15.74 23.75
CA ILE A 122 -24.85 14.60 23.20
C ILE A 122 -23.93 13.76 22.29
N PHE A 123 -23.19 14.42 21.37
CA PHE A 123 -22.26 13.72 20.49
C PHE A 123 -21.20 12.96 21.30
N LEU A 124 -20.52 13.62 22.24
CA LEU A 124 -19.47 12.99 23.04
C LEU A 124 -20.01 11.84 23.90
N ARG A 125 -21.23 11.97 24.44
CA ARG A 125 -21.92 10.89 25.16
C ARG A 125 -22.16 9.67 24.27
N CYS A 126 -22.79 9.85 23.10
CA CYS A 126 -23.08 8.77 22.17
C CYS A 126 -21.80 8.13 21.62
N TYR A 127 -20.79 8.94 21.31
CA TYR A 127 -19.51 8.44 20.84
C TYR A 127 -18.75 7.67 21.92
N SER A 128 -18.82 8.12 23.17
CA SER A 128 -18.25 7.39 24.31
C SER A 128 -18.94 6.02 24.50
N LEU A 129 -20.25 5.95 24.36
CA LEU A 129 -20.99 4.67 24.45
C LEU A 129 -20.59 3.73 23.29
N PHE A 130 -20.46 4.24 22.07
CA PHE A 130 -20.02 3.47 20.92
C PHE A 130 -18.63 2.86 21.18
N LEU A 131 -17.66 3.69 21.63
CA LEU A 131 -16.30 3.23 21.93
C LEU A 131 -16.24 2.30 23.14
N ALA A 132 -17.10 2.47 24.13
CA ALA A 132 -17.21 1.55 25.27
C ALA A 132 -17.67 0.15 24.81
N GLY A 133 -18.60 0.12 23.87
CA GLY A 133 -19.07 -1.12 23.27
C GLY A 133 -18.04 -1.80 22.38
N GLU A 134 -17.30 -1.04 21.57
CA GLU A 134 -16.21 -1.59 20.75
C GLU A 134 -15.07 -2.13 21.62
N LYS A 135 -14.67 -1.40 22.65
CA LYS A 135 -13.66 -1.87 23.60
C LYS A 135 -14.05 -3.20 24.24
N ARG A 136 -15.32 -3.31 24.69
CA ARG A 136 -15.84 -4.56 25.27
C ARG A 136 -15.87 -5.70 24.25
N LYS A 137 -16.28 -5.41 23.01
CA LYS A 137 -16.26 -6.38 21.91
C LYS A 137 -14.85 -6.93 21.66
N GLU A 138 -13.81 -6.07 21.68
CA GLU A 138 -12.42 -6.48 21.56
C GLU A 138 -11.96 -7.33 22.75
N GLU A 139 -12.33 -6.95 23.98
CA GLU A 139 -12.03 -7.72 25.20
C GLU A 139 -12.67 -9.12 25.13
N GLU A 140 -13.97 -9.22 24.81
CA GLU A 140 -14.70 -10.50 24.67
C GLU A 140 -14.11 -11.35 23.52
N MET A 141 -13.64 -10.74 22.42
CA MET A 141 -12.96 -11.45 21.32
C MET A 141 -11.63 -12.08 21.74
N ILE A 142 -10.89 -11.42 22.62
CA ILE A 142 -9.62 -11.94 23.14
C ILE A 142 -9.87 -13.18 24.03
N GLU A 143 -10.90 -13.15 24.89
CA GLU A 143 -11.25 -14.24 25.78
C GLU A 143 -11.74 -15.51 25.04
N VAL A 144 -12.37 -15.34 23.88
CA VAL A 144 -12.93 -16.47 23.09
C VAL A 144 -11.90 -17.12 22.17
N GLU A 145 -10.69 -16.56 22.03
CA GLU A 145 -9.66 -17.05 21.10
C GLU A 145 -9.17 -18.48 21.39
N ASP A 146 -9.33 -18.95 22.62
CA ASP A 146 -9.01 -20.33 23.01
C ASP A 146 -10.07 -21.37 22.58
N SER A 147 -11.23 -20.95 22.10
CA SER A 147 -12.29 -21.82 21.56
C SER A 147 -12.43 -21.65 20.04
N LEU A 148 -12.32 -22.77 19.32
CA LEU A 148 -12.42 -22.90 17.84
C LEU A 148 -13.80 -22.48 17.27
N GLY A 149 -14.22 -21.22 17.42
CA GLY A 149 -15.50 -20.76 16.91
C GLY A 149 -15.43 -19.32 16.39
N LYS A 150 -16.03 -19.05 15.21
CA LYS A 150 -16.42 -17.69 14.81
C LYS A 150 -17.41 -17.20 15.85
N SER A 151 -16.98 -16.40 16.81
CA SER A 151 -17.90 -15.75 17.72
C SER A 151 -18.46 -14.50 17.05
N ASP A 152 -19.76 -14.48 16.78
CA ASP A 152 -20.50 -13.30 16.35
C ASP A 152 -20.67 -12.31 17.52
N ILE A 153 -19.54 -11.86 18.07
CA ILE A 153 -19.56 -10.86 19.16
C ILE A 153 -19.87 -9.51 18.54
N VAL A 154 -21.04 -9.01 18.85
CA VAL A 154 -21.55 -7.71 18.36
C VAL A 154 -21.54 -6.69 19.49
N ASN A 155 -21.23 -5.44 19.15
CA ASN A 155 -21.35 -4.33 20.09
C ASN A 155 -22.80 -4.14 20.52
N ARG A 156 -23.09 -4.36 21.81
CA ARG A 156 -24.46 -4.32 22.36
C ARG A 156 -25.04 -2.93 22.41
N GLU A 157 -24.22 -1.90 22.43
CA GLU A 157 -24.66 -0.50 22.50
C GLU A 157 -25.26 0.01 21.17
N LEU A 158 -25.02 -0.68 20.05
CA LEU A 158 -25.47 -0.26 18.71
C LEU A 158 -26.98 -0.11 18.60
N VAL A 159 -27.76 -0.99 19.26
CA VAL A 159 -29.22 -0.95 19.19
C VAL A 159 -29.78 0.28 19.90
N TYR A 160 -29.19 0.62 21.03
CA TYR A 160 -29.57 1.83 21.78
C TYR A 160 -29.21 3.08 21.00
N LEU A 161 -27.97 3.16 20.50
CA LEU A 161 -27.46 4.31 19.73
C LEU A 161 -28.25 4.54 18.45
N GLU A 162 -28.60 3.48 17.70
CA GLU A 162 -29.42 3.62 16.50
C GLU A 162 -30.78 4.23 16.82
N ARG A 163 -31.44 3.76 17.89
CA ARG A 163 -32.75 4.28 18.29
C ARG A 163 -32.66 5.75 18.67
N GLU A 164 -31.68 6.13 19.46
CA GLU A 164 -31.46 7.50 19.90
C GLU A 164 -31.17 8.43 18.71
N LEU A 165 -30.17 8.07 17.87
CA LEU A 165 -29.75 8.88 16.73
C LEU A 165 -30.84 8.96 15.63
N SER A 166 -31.60 7.88 15.40
CA SER A 166 -32.72 7.92 14.45
C SER A 166 -33.84 8.86 14.93
N THR A 167 -34.11 8.89 16.24
CA THR A 167 -35.10 9.81 16.84
C THR A 167 -34.64 11.25 16.69
N MET A 168 -33.38 11.53 16.99
CA MET A 168 -32.81 12.88 16.82
C MET A 168 -32.85 13.35 15.36
N ARG A 169 -32.59 12.44 14.40
CA ARG A 169 -32.71 12.75 12.97
C ARG A 169 -34.14 13.09 12.57
N LYS A 170 -35.13 12.30 13.02
CA LYS A 170 -36.55 12.56 12.76
C LYS A 170 -37.00 13.91 13.30
N ASN A 171 -36.47 14.31 14.45
CA ASN A 171 -36.79 15.58 15.11
C ASN A 171 -35.99 16.77 14.51
N GLY A 172 -35.07 16.53 13.55
CA GLY A 172 -34.22 17.56 12.95
C GLY A 172 -33.18 18.16 13.91
N SER A 173 -32.94 17.54 15.08
CA SER A 173 -32.02 18.03 16.11
C SER A 173 -30.60 17.48 16.00
N ILE A 174 -30.35 16.58 15.04
CA ILE A 174 -29.03 15.96 14.84
C ILE A 174 -28.05 16.93 14.16
N ASP A 175 -26.83 17.00 14.67
CA ASP A 175 -25.74 17.78 14.08
C ASP A 175 -24.96 16.94 13.05
N PRO A 176 -24.09 17.54 12.21
CA PRO A 176 -23.29 16.81 11.22
C PRO A 176 -22.39 15.70 11.80
N PHE A 177 -21.91 15.88 13.03
CA PHE A 177 -21.11 14.88 13.74
C PHE A 177 -21.98 13.73 14.25
N GLY A 178 -23.20 14.02 14.71
CA GLY A 178 -24.19 13.00 15.04
C GLY A 178 -24.60 12.17 13.81
N LEU A 179 -24.71 12.78 12.63
CA LEU A 179 -24.92 12.07 11.37
C LEU A 179 -23.76 11.13 11.05
N TYR A 180 -22.51 11.59 11.25
CA TYR A 180 -21.34 10.74 11.11
C TYR A 180 -21.41 9.51 12.02
N LEU A 181 -21.69 9.70 13.30
CA LEU A 181 -21.82 8.60 14.25
C LEU A 181 -22.97 7.66 13.88
N TYR A 182 -24.08 8.21 13.41
CA TYR A 182 -25.22 7.41 12.96
C TYR A 182 -24.86 6.55 11.75
N GLY A 183 -24.13 7.10 10.78
CA GLY A 183 -23.59 6.36 9.65
C GLY A 183 -22.68 5.21 10.08
N LEU A 184 -21.81 5.45 11.07
CA LEU A 184 -20.91 4.45 11.65
C LEU A 184 -21.68 3.32 12.35
N VAL A 185 -22.69 3.65 13.15
CA VAL A 185 -23.57 2.66 13.81
C VAL A 185 -24.31 1.79 12.80
N LEU A 186 -24.84 2.39 11.73
CA LEU A 186 -25.54 1.65 10.67
C LEU A 186 -24.59 0.74 9.88
N LYS A 187 -23.36 1.18 9.63
CA LYS A 187 -22.32 0.37 8.99
C LYS A 187 -21.99 -0.88 9.82
N GLU A 188 -21.74 -0.72 11.12
CA GLU A 188 -21.46 -1.85 12.04
C GLU A 188 -22.64 -2.81 12.18
N LYS A 189 -23.86 -2.35 11.95
CA LYS A 189 -25.06 -3.20 11.88
C LYS A 189 -25.28 -3.88 10.52
N GLY A 190 -24.43 -3.63 9.53
CA GLY A 190 -24.56 -4.18 8.18
C GLY A 190 -25.58 -3.49 7.27
N SER A 191 -26.14 -2.34 7.67
CA SER A 191 -27.10 -1.56 6.88
C SER A 191 -26.38 -0.58 5.93
N GLU A 192 -25.57 -1.10 5.01
CA GLU A 192 -24.64 -0.30 4.19
C GLU A 192 -25.33 0.78 3.33
N SER A 193 -26.49 0.47 2.72
CA SER A 193 -27.20 1.43 1.87
C SER A 193 -27.67 2.66 2.65
N MET A 194 -28.20 2.45 3.85
CA MET A 194 -28.60 3.53 4.76
C MET A 194 -27.37 4.28 5.28
N ALA A 195 -26.31 3.56 5.67
CA ALA A 195 -25.07 4.17 6.13
C ALA A 195 -24.48 5.11 5.08
N ARG A 196 -24.44 4.69 3.81
CA ARG A 196 -23.99 5.54 2.68
C ARG A 196 -24.78 6.84 2.58
N THR A 197 -26.11 6.76 2.63
CA THR A 197 -26.98 7.95 2.53
C THR A 197 -26.72 8.93 3.68
N ILE A 198 -26.59 8.42 4.91
CA ILE A 198 -26.35 9.25 6.09
C ILE A 198 -24.96 9.87 6.09
N LEU A 199 -23.94 9.10 5.68
CA LEU A 199 -22.57 9.62 5.57
C LEU A 199 -22.45 10.69 4.49
N VAL A 200 -23.13 10.54 3.34
CA VAL A 200 -23.21 11.60 2.31
C VAL A 200 -23.88 12.86 2.86
N GLU A 201 -24.92 12.73 3.67
CA GLU A 201 -25.57 13.86 4.35
C GLU A 201 -24.59 14.54 5.33
N SER A 202 -23.84 13.77 6.10
CA SER A 202 -22.81 14.26 7.03
C SER A 202 -21.71 15.05 6.33
N VAL A 203 -21.07 14.48 5.30
CA VAL A 203 -19.97 15.14 4.57
C VAL A 203 -20.42 16.36 3.78
N ASN A 204 -21.66 16.38 3.31
CA ASN A 204 -22.24 17.55 2.66
C ASN A 204 -22.59 18.68 3.64
N SER A 205 -22.82 18.35 4.90
CA SER A 205 -23.12 19.32 5.97
C SER A 205 -21.87 19.85 6.65
N TYR A 206 -20.85 18.99 6.82
CA TYR A 206 -19.56 19.34 7.41
C TYR A 206 -18.42 18.62 6.68
N PRO A 207 -17.86 19.21 5.61
CA PRO A 207 -16.89 18.56 4.73
C PRO A 207 -15.52 18.25 5.36
N TRP A 208 -15.13 18.95 6.42
CA TRP A 208 -13.79 18.87 7.01
C TRP A 208 -13.55 17.64 7.90
N ASN A 209 -14.57 16.82 8.14
CA ASN A 209 -14.43 15.59 8.90
C ASN A 209 -13.88 14.45 8.02
N TRP A 210 -12.55 14.31 7.95
CA TRP A 210 -11.91 13.26 7.17
C TRP A 210 -12.34 11.85 7.60
N SER A 211 -12.63 11.63 8.90
CA SER A 211 -13.15 10.32 9.35
C SER A 211 -14.47 9.95 8.67
N ALA A 212 -15.37 10.90 8.42
CA ALA A 212 -16.62 10.61 7.71
C ALA A 212 -16.38 10.24 6.24
N TRP A 213 -15.42 10.88 5.58
CA TRP A 213 -15.00 10.52 4.23
C TRP A 213 -14.35 9.14 4.18
N SER A 214 -13.51 8.80 5.15
CA SER A 214 -12.87 7.48 5.25
C SER A 214 -13.89 6.35 5.46
N GLU A 215 -14.92 6.57 6.28
CA GLU A 215 -16.01 5.61 6.43
C GLU A 215 -16.84 5.46 5.15
N LEU A 216 -17.12 6.55 4.46
CA LEU A 216 -17.82 6.53 3.17
C LEU A 216 -16.97 5.80 2.12
N LEU A 217 -15.65 5.98 2.12
CA LEU A 217 -14.71 5.30 1.23
C LEU A 217 -14.78 3.78 1.41
N SER A 218 -14.79 3.30 2.65
CA SER A 218 -14.88 1.86 2.95
C SER A 218 -16.19 1.20 2.45
N LEU A 219 -17.24 1.99 2.19
CA LEU A 219 -18.51 1.54 1.63
C LEU A 219 -18.58 1.70 0.09
N CYS A 220 -17.54 2.25 -0.53
CA CYS A 220 -17.45 2.50 -1.97
C CYS A 220 -16.78 1.32 -2.67
N THR A 221 -17.53 0.28 -3.02
CA THR A 221 -17.01 -0.96 -3.62
C THR A 221 -16.97 -0.96 -5.14
N SER A 222 -17.59 0.03 -5.81
CA SER A 222 -17.62 0.12 -7.27
C SER A 222 -17.73 1.56 -7.77
N MET A 223 -17.33 1.78 -9.03
CA MET A 223 -17.45 3.09 -9.71
C MET A 223 -18.91 3.55 -9.84
N ASP A 224 -19.84 2.63 -9.98
CA ASP A 224 -21.27 2.97 -10.12
C ASP A 224 -21.81 3.54 -8.81
N ILE A 225 -21.37 2.99 -7.67
CA ILE A 225 -21.70 3.52 -6.34
C ILE A 225 -21.08 4.91 -6.17
N LEU A 226 -19.81 5.10 -6.57
CA LEU A 226 -19.13 6.39 -6.49
C LEU A 226 -19.85 7.48 -7.29
N ARG A 227 -20.29 7.18 -8.51
CA ARG A 227 -21.06 8.09 -9.38
C ARG A 227 -22.45 8.40 -8.84
N GLY A 228 -23.01 7.49 -8.05
CA GLY A 228 -24.31 7.66 -7.40
C GLY A 228 -24.31 8.64 -6.21
N PHE A 229 -23.16 9.04 -5.71
CA PHE A 229 -23.08 9.96 -4.58
C PHE A 229 -23.34 11.41 -5.01
N SER A 230 -24.35 12.05 -4.40
CA SER A 230 -24.63 13.47 -4.58
C SER A 230 -23.75 14.32 -3.65
N LEU A 231 -22.48 14.50 -4.02
CA LEU A 231 -21.51 15.27 -3.24
C LEU A 231 -21.48 16.73 -3.67
N LYS A 232 -21.53 17.65 -2.70
CA LYS A 232 -21.37 19.08 -2.94
C LYS A 232 -19.96 19.39 -3.47
N ASN A 233 -19.84 20.47 -4.23
CA ASN A 233 -18.55 20.90 -4.75
C ASN A 233 -17.72 21.56 -3.64
N HIS A 234 -16.71 20.84 -3.15
CA HIS A 234 -15.79 21.28 -2.10
C HIS A 234 -14.41 20.68 -2.36
N TRP A 235 -13.33 21.37 -2.01
CA TRP A 235 -11.97 20.86 -2.24
C TRP A 235 -11.67 19.53 -1.52
N MET A 236 -12.28 19.26 -0.37
CA MET A 236 -12.18 17.95 0.33
C MET A 236 -12.68 16.78 -0.53
N LYS A 237 -13.61 17.04 -1.46
CA LYS A 237 -14.08 16.02 -2.40
C LYS A 237 -12.95 15.48 -3.28
N GLU A 238 -11.95 16.31 -3.62
CA GLU A 238 -10.83 15.85 -4.45
C GLU A 238 -9.94 14.85 -3.71
N PHE A 239 -9.71 15.03 -2.40
CA PHE A 239 -9.05 14.04 -1.56
C PHE A 239 -9.82 12.71 -1.54
N PHE A 240 -11.12 12.78 -1.36
CA PHE A 240 -11.98 11.60 -1.36
C PHE A 240 -11.95 10.89 -2.72
N LEU A 241 -12.06 11.63 -3.83
CA LEU A 241 -12.02 11.06 -5.17
C LEU A 241 -10.66 10.43 -5.50
N ALA A 242 -9.55 11.04 -5.04
CA ALA A 242 -8.22 10.47 -5.19
C ALA A 242 -8.10 9.13 -4.43
N ALA A 243 -8.55 9.10 -3.17
CA ALA A 243 -8.56 7.88 -2.36
C ALA A 243 -9.51 6.80 -2.94
N ALA A 244 -10.70 7.19 -3.42
CA ALA A 244 -11.64 6.27 -4.05
C ALA A 244 -11.09 5.68 -5.36
N SER A 245 -10.43 6.47 -6.19
CA SER A 245 -9.77 5.98 -7.42
C SER A 245 -8.63 5.01 -7.08
N GLN A 246 -7.91 5.24 -5.98
CA GLN A 246 -6.86 4.34 -5.49
C GLN A 246 -7.44 2.99 -5.03
N ASP A 247 -8.50 3.00 -4.20
CA ASP A 247 -9.15 1.77 -3.69
C ASP A 247 -9.82 0.98 -4.81
N LEU A 248 -10.39 1.68 -5.80
CA LEU A 248 -10.98 1.07 -7.01
C LEU A 248 -9.92 0.68 -8.07
N ARG A 249 -8.61 0.84 -7.76
CA ARG A 249 -7.46 0.45 -8.59
C ARG A 249 -7.34 1.20 -9.92
N ILE A 250 -7.85 2.39 -9.99
CA ILE A 250 -7.66 3.30 -11.12
C ILE A 250 -6.42 4.16 -10.84
N HIS A 251 -5.27 3.50 -10.76
CA HIS A 251 -4.03 4.06 -10.24
C HIS A 251 -3.57 5.34 -10.95
N HIS A 252 -3.69 5.41 -12.28
CA HIS A 252 -3.27 6.59 -13.04
C HIS A 252 -4.16 7.81 -12.75
N GLU A 253 -5.47 7.61 -12.57
CA GLU A 253 -6.37 8.69 -12.20
C GLU A 253 -6.12 9.15 -10.76
N ALA A 254 -5.88 8.19 -9.86
CA ALA A 254 -5.53 8.49 -8.48
C ALA A 254 -4.25 9.32 -8.40
N LEU A 255 -3.20 8.93 -9.14
CA LEU A 255 -1.92 9.65 -9.19
C LEU A 255 -2.10 11.08 -9.69
N ALA A 256 -2.77 11.28 -10.82
CA ALA A 256 -3.05 12.61 -11.38
C ALA A 256 -3.80 13.52 -10.40
N LYS A 257 -4.74 12.95 -9.60
CA LYS A 257 -5.45 13.71 -8.57
C LYS A 257 -4.55 14.05 -7.38
N TYR A 258 -3.67 13.14 -6.94
CA TYR A 258 -2.72 13.43 -5.88
C TYR A 258 -1.67 14.46 -6.31
N GLU A 259 -1.16 14.41 -7.52
CA GLU A 259 -0.27 15.43 -8.10
C GLU A 259 -0.94 16.80 -8.14
N TYR A 260 -2.21 16.85 -8.54
CA TYR A 260 -3.00 18.08 -8.50
C TYR A 260 -3.13 18.64 -7.07
N LEU A 261 -3.42 17.77 -6.09
CA LEU A 261 -3.52 18.15 -4.68
C LEU A 261 -2.16 18.58 -4.11
N GLN A 262 -1.06 17.95 -4.52
CA GLN A 262 0.29 18.33 -4.13
C GLN A 262 0.64 19.75 -4.57
N GLY A 263 0.12 20.22 -5.73
CA GLY A 263 0.28 21.61 -6.17
C GLY A 263 -0.36 22.64 -5.21
N ILE A 264 -1.32 22.22 -4.36
CA ILE A 264 -1.98 23.07 -3.36
C ILE A 264 -1.34 22.86 -1.98
N PHE A 265 -1.10 21.61 -1.58
CA PHE A 265 -0.58 21.16 -0.29
C PHE A 265 0.85 20.64 -0.46
N ILE A 266 1.78 21.54 -0.73
CA ILE A 266 3.14 21.23 -1.19
C ILE A 266 3.93 20.35 -0.20
N TYR A 267 3.75 20.57 1.10
CA TYR A 267 4.47 19.86 2.16
C TYR A 267 3.64 18.76 2.84
N SER A 268 2.60 18.25 2.17
CA SER A 268 1.74 17.23 2.74
C SER A 268 2.39 15.84 2.74
N ASN A 269 2.85 15.39 3.90
CA ASN A 269 3.34 14.02 4.09
C ASN A 269 2.25 12.97 3.84
N TYR A 270 0.97 13.32 4.06
CA TYR A 270 -0.16 12.44 3.74
C TYR A 270 -0.25 12.17 2.23
N ILE A 271 -0.17 13.22 1.39
CA ILE A 271 -0.24 13.07 -0.07
C ILE A 271 0.95 12.25 -0.56
N LEU A 272 2.17 12.54 -0.09
CA LEU A 272 3.37 11.77 -0.43
C LEU A 272 3.20 10.28 -0.10
N ALA A 273 2.68 9.96 1.10
CA ALA A 273 2.44 8.58 1.50
C ALA A 273 1.39 7.88 0.61
N GLN A 274 0.32 8.58 0.21
CA GLN A 274 -0.67 8.01 -0.70
C GLN A 274 -0.09 7.79 -2.11
N MET A 275 0.70 8.74 -2.64
CA MET A 275 1.41 8.57 -3.91
C MET A 275 2.35 7.36 -3.86
N ALA A 276 3.10 7.18 -2.77
CA ALA A 276 3.94 5.98 -2.58
C ALA A 276 3.12 4.68 -2.63
N LYS A 277 1.92 4.65 -2.04
CA LYS A 277 1.02 3.48 -2.12
C LYS A 277 0.53 3.22 -3.55
N VAL A 278 0.25 4.27 -4.32
CA VAL A 278 -0.14 4.12 -5.73
C VAL A 278 1.02 3.59 -6.57
N HIS A 279 2.22 4.15 -6.45
CA HIS A 279 3.43 3.64 -7.14
C HIS A 279 3.76 2.21 -6.74
N TYR A 280 3.60 1.86 -5.45
CA TYR A 280 3.74 0.47 -4.99
C TYR A 280 2.76 -0.48 -5.71
N SER A 281 1.50 -0.06 -5.88
CA SER A 281 0.49 -0.84 -6.62
C SER A 281 0.77 -0.95 -8.12
N LEU A 282 1.53 0.01 -8.67
CA LEU A 282 2.04 -0.01 -10.06
C LEU A 282 3.35 -0.80 -10.20
N ILE A 283 3.93 -1.28 -9.09
CA ILE A 283 5.22 -2.02 -9.05
C ILE A 283 6.41 -1.12 -9.47
N GLU A 284 6.32 0.17 -9.24
CA GLU A 284 7.36 1.17 -9.51
C GLU A 284 8.20 1.41 -8.26
N PHE A 285 8.97 0.41 -7.85
CA PHE A 285 9.68 0.41 -6.56
C PHE A 285 10.73 1.51 -6.43
N GLU A 286 11.35 1.95 -7.51
CA GLU A 286 12.30 3.06 -7.53
C GLU A 286 11.63 4.38 -7.13
N ALA A 287 10.45 4.67 -7.67
CA ALA A 287 9.68 5.85 -7.29
C ALA A 287 9.23 5.80 -5.82
N VAL A 288 8.83 4.61 -5.35
CA VAL A 288 8.45 4.41 -3.95
C VAL A 288 9.61 4.70 -3.01
N GLU A 289 10.82 4.23 -3.32
CA GLU A 289 12.02 4.45 -2.50
C GLU A 289 12.34 5.95 -2.37
N VAL A 290 12.34 6.68 -3.49
CA VAL A 290 12.59 8.14 -3.49
C VAL A 290 11.57 8.89 -2.61
N ILE A 291 10.29 8.54 -2.72
CA ILE A 291 9.24 9.18 -1.91
C ILE A 291 9.42 8.87 -0.41
N PHE A 292 9.72 7.62 -0.04
CA PHE A 292 9.93 7.27 1.37
C PHE A 292 11.22 7.86 1.95
N GLU A 293 12.26 8.06 1.15
CA GLU A 293 13.43 8.82 1.58
C GLU A 293 13.09 10.29 1.86
N GLU A 294 12.25 10.90 1.02
CA GLU A 294 11.74 12.26 1.24
C GLU A 294 10.87 12.33 2.50
N LEU A 295 9.93 11.40 2.68
CA LEU A 295 9.12 11.29 3.90
C LEU A 295 9.98 11.13 5.15
N SER A 296 11.04 10.32 5.09
CA SER A 296 11.94 10.10 6.22
C SER A 296 12.81 11.32 6.54
N ARG A 297 13.04 12.22 5.58
CA ARG A 297 13.70 13.52 5.78
C ARG A 297 12.75 14.54 6.40
N ASN A 298 11.49 14.57 5.92
CA ASN A 298 10.48 15.50 6.41
C ASN A 298 10.00 15.14 7.82
N ASP A 299 9.79 13.84 8.09
CA ASP A 299 9.39 13.32 9.40
C ASP A 299 10.24 12.11 9.80
N PRO A 300 11.36 12.33 10.49
CA PRO A 300 12.27 11.25 10.91
C PRO A 300 11.68 10.25 11.90
N TYR A 301 10.59 10.60 12.60
CA TYR A 301 9.94 9.78 13.62
C TYR A 301 8.66 9.11 13.15
N ARG A 302 8.32 9.27 11.87
CA ARG A 302 7.14 8.62 11.27
C ARG A 302 7.30 7.10 11.27
N VAL A 303 6.27 6.43 11.74
CA VAL A 303 6.17 4.95 11.72
C VAL A 303 5.10 4.50 10.73
N GLU A 304 4.07 5.32 10.54
CA GLU A 304 2.94 5.02 9.65
C GLU A 304 3.40 4.82 8.21
N ASP A 305 2.90 3.75 7.59
CA ASP A 305 3.20 3.33 6.22
C ASP A 305 4.67 2.90 5.97
N MET A 306 5.55 2.92 6.98
CA MET A 306 6.94 2.48 6.84
C MET A 306 7.08 0.96 6.68
N ASP A 307 6.06 0.19 7.02
CA ASP A 307 5.97 -1.24 6.72
C ASP A 307 5.92 -1.48 5.21
N LEU A 308 5.22 -0.63 4.45
CA LEU A 308 5.23 -0.67 2.99
C LEU A 308 6.64 -0.43 2.42
N TYR A 309 7.38 0.55 2.97
CA TYR A 309 8.77 0.78 2.59
C TYR A 309 9.66 -0.43 2.89
N SER A 310 9.46 -1.06 4.06
CA SER A 310 10.20 -2.27 4.42
C SER A 310 9.94 -3.44 3.45
N ASN A 311 8.70 -3.57 2.93
CA ASN A 311 8.37 -4.57 1.92
C ASN A 311 9.10 -4.30 0.59
N VAL A 312 9.25 -3.03 0.18
CA VAL A 312 10.03 -2.67 -1.02
C VAL A 312 11.50 -3.01 -0.83
N LEU A 313 12.09 -2.65 0.32
CA LEU A 313 13.48 -2.96 0.64
C LEU A 313 13.73 -4.47 0.72
N TYR A 314 12.77 -5.22 1.21
CA TYR A 314 12.82 -6.69 1.22
C TYR A 314 12.85 -7.27 -0.19
N VAL A 315 11.95 -6.82 -1.07
CA VAL A 315 11.90 -7.29 -2.48
C VAL A 315 13.16 -6.90 -3.26
N LYS A 316 13.78 -5.75 -2.93
CA LYS A 316 15.06 -5.30 -3.51
C LYS A 316 16.28 -5.91 -2.84
N GLU A 317 16.10 -6.76 -1.83
CA GLU A 317 17.18 -7.38 -1.04
C GLU A 317 18.17 -6.37 -0.42
N CYS A 318 17.71 -5.14 -0.16
CA CYS A 318 18.52 -4.06 0.42
C CYS A 318 18.72 -4.26 1.94
N SER A 319 19.53 -5.25 2.33
CA SER A 319 19.68 -5.68 3.73
C SER A 319 20.23 -4.59 4.66
N SER A 320 21.15 -3.75 4.18
CA SER A 320 21.77 -2.67 4.96
C SER A 320 20.75 -1.57 5.32
N VAL A 321 19.96 -1.13 4.35
CA VAL A 321 18.94 -0.10 4.54
C VAL A 321 17.80 -0.61 5.42
N LEU A 322 17.35 -1.84 5.18
CA LEU A 322 16.31 -2.48 6.00
C LEU A 322 16.77 -2.67 7.45
N SER A 323 18.03 -3.07 7.67
CA SER A 323 18.62 -3.17 9.01
C SER A 323 18.61 -1.83 9.73
N TYR A 324 19.06 -0.77 9.07
CA TYR A 324 19.02 0.58 9.62
C TYR A 324 17.59 1.02 9.98
N LEU A 325 16.65 0.82 9.05
CA LEU A 325 15.23 1.15 9.27
C LEU A 325 14.66 0.39 10.48
N ALA A 326 14.90 -0.91 10.58
CA ALA A 326 14.39 -1.74 11.67
C ALA A 326 14.93 -1.27 13.04
N HIS A 327 16.23 -0.95 13.14
CA HIS A 327 16.83 -0.44 14.37
C HIS A 327 16.30 0.95 14.74
N LYS A 328 16.18 1.85 13.75
CA LYS A 328 15.61 3.19 13.96
C LYS A 328 14.17 3.10 14.49
N ILE A 329 13.32 2.31 13.85
CA ILE A 329 11.91 2.15 14.26
C ILE A 329 11.79 1.45 15.62
N PHE A 330 12.65 0.49 15.93
CA PHE A 330 12.67 -0.15 17.25
C PHE A 330 12.92 0.86 18.38
N THR A 331 13.74 1.88 18.15
CA THR A 331 14.00 2.94 19.15
C THR A 331 12.88 3.96 19.25
N ILE A 332 12.13 4.20 18.16
CA ILE A 332 11.02 5.17 18.13
C ILE A 332 9.80 4.58 18.84
N ASP A 333 9.25 3.48 18.33
CA ASP A 333 8.10 2.81 18.93
C ASP A 333 8.03 1.33 18.51
N LYS A 334 8.41 0.44 19.40
CA LYS A 334 8.42 -1.01 19.17
C LYS A 334 7.05 -1.70 19.36
N TYR A 335 6.03 -0.96 19.79
CA TYR A 335 4.71 -1.50 20.11
C TYR A 335 3.64 -1.16 19.08
N LYS A 336 4.00 -0.60 17.93
CA LYS A 336 3.09 -0.44 16.79
C LYS A 336 3.10 -1.69 15.91
N PRO A 337 1.97 -2.05 15.27
CA PRO A 337 1.91 -3.19 14.34
C PRO A 337 2.88 -3.03 13.17
N GLU A 338 3.00 -1.82 12.61
CA GLU A 338 3.91 -1.48 11.52
C GLU A 338 5.37 -1.75 11.92
N SER A 339 5.76 -1.31 13.12
CA SER A 339 7.11 -1.54 13.65
C SER A 339 7.43 -3.03 13.77
N CYS A 340 6.46 -3.81 14.26
CA CYS A 340 6.62 -5.25 14.35
C CYS A 340 6.81 -5.89 12.96
N CYS A 341 6.08 -5.42 11.94
CA CYS A 341 6.22 -5.92 10.58
C CYS A 341 7.59 -5.56 9.97
N ILE A 342 8.08 -4.34 10.17
CA ILE A 342 9.42 -3.92 9.71
C ILE A 342 10.51 -4.79 10.32
N ILE A 343 10.44 -5.03 11.63
CA ILE A 343 11.40 -5.88 12.34
C ILE A 343 11.27 -7.34 11.88
N GLY A 344 10.05 -7.81 11.63
CA GLY A 344 9.80 -9.14 11.06
C GLY A 344 10.47 -9.30 9.69
N ASN A 345 10.29 -8.35 8.77
CA ASN A 345 10.92 -8.36 7.45
C ASN A 345 12.46 -8.36 7.54
N TYR A 346 13.04 -7.63 8.52
CA TYR A 346 14.48 -7.65 8.75
C TYR A 346 14.98 -9.04 9.18
N TYR A 347 14.28 -9.74 10.09
CA TYR A 347 14.65 -11.10 10.47
C TYR A 347 14.40 -12.11 9.36
N SER A 348 13.36 -11.92 8.55
CA SER A 348 13.10 -12.72 7.36
C SER A 348 14.26 -12.66 6.37
N LEU A 349 14.74 -11.45 6.04
CA LEU A 349 15.86 -11.25 5.12
C LEU A 349 17.19 -11.85 5.66
N LYS A 350 17.29 -12.01 6.98
CA LYS A 350 18.42 -12.72 7.61
C LYS A 350 18.28 -14.25 7.60
N GLY A 351 17.14 -14.79 7.16
CA GLY A 351 16.83 -16.22 7.23
C GLY A 351 16.43 -16.71 8.65
N GLU A 352 16.15 -15.78 9.59
CA GLU A 352 15.71 -16.11 10.95
C GLU A 352 14.17 -16.19 11.01
N HIS A 353 13.57 -17.13 10.28
CA HIS A 353 12.12 -17.24 10.04
C HIS A 353 11.30 -17.37 11.34
N GLU A 354 11.79 -18.09 12.34
CA GLU A 354 11.09 -18.24 13.62
C GLU A 354 10.93 -16.90 14.36
N LYS A 355 11.98 -16.06 14.35
CA LYS A 355 11.92 -14.73 14.94
C LYS A 355 11.02 -13.80 14.13
N SER A 356 11.07 -13.88 12.81
CA SER A 356 10.19 -13.15 11.91
C SER A 356 8.71 -13.44 12.26
N ILE A 357 8.32 -14.70 12.35
CA ILE A 357 6.97 -15.12 12.72
C ILE A 357 6.58 -14.60 14.11
N LEU A 358 7.50 -14.60 15.08
CA LEU A 358 7.23 -14.09 16.41
C LEU A 358 6.84 -12.60 16.38
N TYR A 359 7.55 -11.79 15.59
CA TYR A 359 7.26 -10.37 15.44
C TYR A 359 5.95 -10.13 14.69
N PHE A 360 5.66 -10.87 13.60
CA PHE A 360 4.38 -10.78 12.91
C PHE A 360 3.20 -11.20 13.79
N LYS A 361 3.34 -12.27 14.58
CA LYS A 361 2.33 -12.64 15.59
C LYS A 361 2.14 -11.55 16.63
N ARG A 362 3.21 -10.84 17.01
CA ARG A 362 3.11 -9.68 17.90
C ARG A 362 2.34 -8.53 17.24
N ALA A 363 2.56 -8.25 15.94
CA ALA A 363 1.77 -7.29 15.21
C ALA A 363 0.27 -7.63 15.23
N LEU A 364 -0.08 -8.91 15.05
CA LEU A 364 -1.46 -9.39 15.13
C LEU A 364 -2.07 -9.33 16.53
N LYS A 365 -1.28 -9.46 17.59
CA LYS A 365 -1.76 -9.24 18.97
C LYS A 365 -2.09 -7.76 19.22
N LEU A 366 -1.36 -6.84 18.58
CA LEU A 366 -1.60 -5.40 18.67
C LEU A 366 -2.78 -4.96 17.79
N ASN A 367 -2.89 -5.53 16.59
CA ASN A 367 -3.99 -5.28 15.66
C ASN A 367 -4.33 -6.55 14.87
N ARG A 368 -5.41 -7.22 15.23
CA ARG A 368 -5.87 -8.48 14.60
C ARG A 368 -6.28 -8.32 13.14
N LYS A 369 -6.73 -7.11 12.77
CA LYS A 369 -7.15 -6.78 11.40
C LYS A 369 -5.97 -6.35 10.52
N TYR A 370 -4.74 -6.46 11.00
CA TYR A 370 -3.55 -6.04 10.26
C TYR A 370 -3.21 -7.02 9.15
N LEU A 371 -3.73 -6.73 7.96
CA LEU A 371 -3.67 -7.60 6.78
C LEU A 371 -2.23 -8.01 6.39
N SER A 372 -1.30 -7.05 6.38
CA SER A 372 0.09 -7.31 5.97
C SER A 372 0.75 -8.39 6.81
N ALA A 373 0.50 -8.44 8.12
CA ALA A 373 1.09 -9.44 8.99
C ALA A 373 0.61 -10.86 8.69
N TRP A 374 -0.68 -11.05 8.36
CA TRP A 374 -1.19 -12.38 7.98
C TRP A 374 -0.54 -12.90 6.70
N THR A 375 -0.39 -12.03 5.70
CA THR A 375 0.25 -12.39 4.43
C THR A 375 1.72 -12.72 4.63
N LEU A 376 2.45 -11.91 5.41
CA LEU A 376 3.87 -12.12 5.71
C LEU A 376 4.11 -13.40 6.52
N ILE A 377 3.27 -13.70 7.53
CA ILE A 377 3.35 -14.98 8.27
C ILE A 377 3.18 -16.17 7.29
N GLY A 378 2.25 -16.05 6.35
CA GLY A 378 2.06 -17.08 5.32
C GLY A 378 3.34 -17.33 4.52
N HIS A 379 4.04 -16.28 4.09
CA HIS A 379 5.31 -16.41 3.37
C HIS A 379 6.38 -17.12 4.22
N GLU A 380 6.53 -16.72 5.50
CA GLU A 380 7.49 -17.36 6.40
C GLU A 380 7.20 -18.85 6.62
N TYR A 381 5.92 -19.23 6.72
CA TYR A 381 5.57 -20.64 6.86
C TYR A 381 5.84 -21.45 5.58
N ILE A 382 5.74 -20.84 4.39
CA ILE A 382 6.17 -21.47 3.13
C ILE A 382 7.66 -21.76 3.16
N GLU A 383 8.49 -20.77 3.53
CA GLU A 383 9.94 -20.92 3.64
C GLU A 383 10.34 -22.02 4.66
N MET A 384 9.61 -22.11 5.76
CA MET A 384 9.77 -23.16 6.76
C MET A 384 9.17 -24.51 6.36
N LYS A 385 8.62 -24.64 5.14
CA LYS A 385 7.93 -25.83 4.62
C LYS A 385 6.71 -26.28 5.44
N ASN A 386 6.14 -25.39 6.25
CA ASN A 386 4.91 -25.64 6.99
C ASN A 386 3.68 -25.17 6.20
N ILE A 387 3.33 -25.92 5.17
CA ILE A 387 2.31 -25.53 4.19
C ILE A 387 0.91 -25.43 4.83
N ALA A 388 0.60 -26.27 5.80
CA ALA A 388 -0.71 -26.24 6.47
C ALA A 388 -0.93 -24.92 7.23
N ALA A 389 0.07 -24.46 7.99
CA ALA A 389 0.00 -23.19 8.69
C ALA A 389 0.00 -21.99 7.73
N ALA A 390 0.72 -22.08 6.61
CA ALA A 390 0.70 -21.05 5.56
C ALA A 390 -0.70 -20.88 4.95
N ILE A 391 -1.37 -21.98 4.61
CA ILE A 391 -2.73 -21.96 4.05
C ILE A 391 -3.70 -21.30 5.04
N GLU A 392 -3.59 -21.61 6.33
CA GLU A 392 -4.44 -20.99 7.34
C GLU A 392 -4.21 -19.49 7.44
N ALA A 393 -2.94 -19.04 7.48
CA ALA A 393 -2.58 -17.62 7.53
C ALA A 393 -3.11 -16.87 6.30
N TYR A 394 -2.92 -17.38 5.10
CA TYR A 394 -3.43 -16.76 3.88
C TYR A 394 -4.96 -16.75 3.80
N ARG A 395 -5.64 -17.79 4.28
CA ARG A 395 -7.12 -17.78 4.37
C ARG A 395 -7.61 -16.67 5.28
N ARG A 396 -6.96 -16.46 6.43
CA ARG A 396 -7.27 -15.33 7.32
C ARG A 396 -7.05 -14.00 6.63
N ALA A 397 -5.96 -13.86 5.86
CA ALA A 397 -5.72 -12.65 5.07
C ALA A 397 -6.83 -12.40 4.03
N VAL A 398 -7.28 -13.43 3.32
CA VAL A 398 -8.38 -13.35 2.34
C VAL A 398 -9.72 -13.04 3.00
N ASP A 399 -10.00 -13.60 4.17
CA ASP A 399 -11.22 -13.31 4.94
C ASP A 399 -11.29 -11.84 5.38
N LEU A 400 -10.13 -11.24 5.71
CA LEU A 400 -10.02 -9.82 6.06
C LEU A 400 -10.13 -8.90 4.84
N SER A 401 -9.47 -9.25 3.75
CA SER A 401 -9.49 -8.49 2.51
C SER A 401 -9.49 -9.41 1.29
N PRO A 402 -10.68 -9.67 0.70
CA PRO A 402 -10.78 -10.45 -0.54
C PRO A 402 -10.06 -9.81 -1.74
N CYS A 403 -9.66 -8.54 -1.59
CA CYS A 403 -9.01 -7.75 -2.63
C CYS A 403 -7.47 -7.82 -2.58
N ASP A 404 -6.86 -8.47 -1.59
CA ASP A 404 -5.40 -8.63 -1.53
C ASP A 404 -4.93 -9.77 -2.44
N TYR A 405 -4.39 -9.41 -3.61
CA TYR A 405 -3.88 -10.39 -4.58
C TYR A 405 -2.73 -11.24 -4.03
N ARG A 406 -1.95 -10.74 -3.06
CA ARG A 406 -0.78 -11.42 -2.48
C ARG A 406 -1.20 -12.65 -1.69
N ALA A 407 -2.28 -12.54 -0.90
CA ALA A 407 -2.81 -13.66 -0.15
C ALA A 407 -3.37 -14.76 -1.08
N TRP A 408 -4.05 -14.37 -2.18
CA TRP A 408 -4.52 -15.30 -3.21
C TRP A 408 -3.36 -15.99 -3.93
N TYR A 409 -2.30 -15.23 -4.23
CA TYR A 409 -1.08 -15.76 -4.82
C TYR A 409 -0.39 -16.77 -3.90
N GLY A 410 -0.23 -16.43 -2.62
CA GLY A 410 0.35 -17.32 -1.61
C GLY A 410 -0.44 -18.63 -1.43
N LEU A 411 -1.79 -18.57 -1.48
CA LEU A 411 -2.61 -19.79 -1.52
C LEU A 411 -2.31 -20.62 -2.76
N GLY A 412 -2.18 -19.97 -3.93
CA GLY A 412 -1.80 -20.67 -5.17
C GLY A 412 -0.47 -21.40 -5.04
N GLN A 413 0.57 -20.73 -4.54
CA GLN A 413 1.88 -21.32 -4.28
C GLN A 413 1.82 -22.49 -3.28
N ALA A 414 1.06 -22.33 -2.19
CA ALA A 414 0.91 -23.40 -1.21
C ALA A 414 0.31 -24.68 -1.82
N TYR A 415 -0.73 -24.54 -2.66
CA TYR A 415 -1.33 -25.68 -3.34
C TYR A 415 -0.46 -26.23 -4.50
N GLU A 416 0.35 -25.41 -5.14
CA GLU A 416 1.35 -25.84 -6.11
C GLU A 416 2.41 -26.73 -5.45
N ILE A 417 2.94 -26.32 -4.29
CA ILE A 417 3.90 -27.13 -3.51
C ILE A 417 3.27 -28.47 -3.06
N LEU A 418 1.97 -28.48 -2.76
CA LEU A 418 1.22 -29.70 -2.47
C LEU A 418 0.93 -30.55 -3.73
N THR A 419 1.44 -30.16 -4.90
CA THR A 419 1.19 -30.84 -6.19
C THR A 419 -0.30 -30.93 -6.55
N MET A 420 -1.08 -29.92 -6.19
CA MET A 420 -2.52 -29.80 -6.47
C MET A 420 -2.82 -28.69 -7.50
N PRO A 421 -2.47 -28.84 -8.78
CA PRO A 421 -2.46 -27.74 -9.75
C PRO A 421 -3.87 -27.18 -10.07
N PHE A 422 -4.93 -27.96 -9.92
CA PHE A 422 -6.30 -27.47 -10.12
C PHE A 422 -6.70 -26.43 -9.07
N TYR A 423 -6.33 -26.67 -7.80
CA TYR A 423 -6.55 -25.69 -6.73
C TYR A 423 -5.63 -24.50 -6.88
N ALA A 424 -4.35 -24.71 -7.16
CA ALA A 424 -3.38 -23.65 -7.43
C ALA A 424 -3.88 -22.72 -8.54
N LEU A 425 -4.35 -23.28 -9.66
CA LEU A 425 -4.88 -22.54 -10.79
C LEU A 425 -6.10 -21.67 -10.42
N TYR A 426 -7.00 -22.18 -9.56
CA TYR A 426 -8.14 -21.40 -9.08
C TYR A 426 -7.67 -20.15 -8.35
N TYR A 427 -6.72 -20.28 -7.43
CA TYR A 427 -6.21 -19.18 -6.64
C TYR A 427 -5.36 -18.21 -7.47
N PHE A 428 -4.52 -18.70 -8.38
CA PHE A 428 -3.77 -17.84 -9.30
C PHE A 428 -4.68 -17.05 -10.24
N ARG A 429 -5.77 -17.63 -10.74
CA ARG A 429 -6.77 -16.89 -11.53
C ARG A 429 -7.38 -15.73 -10.75
N LYS A 430 -7.68 -15.92 -9.47
CA LYS A 430 -8.17 -14.85 -8.60
C LYS A 430 -7.13 -13.75 -8.43
N SER A 431 -5.88 -14.12 -8.17
CA SER A 431 -4.77 -13.18 -8.04
C SER A 431 -4.55 -12.36 -9.32
N VAL A 432 -4.50 -13.01 -10.48
CA VAL A 432 -4.36 -12.36 -11.81
C VAL A 432 -5.53 -11.40 -12.10
N PHE A 433 -6.76 -11.79 -11.75
CA PHE A 433 -7.92 -10.91 -11.91
C PHE A 433 -7.78 -9.63 -11.07
N LEU A 434 -7.23 -9.77 -9.87
CA LEU A 434 -7.02 -8.65 -8.97
C LEU A 434 -5.85 -7.75 -9.41
N GLN A 435 -4.75 -8.32 -9.94
CA GLN A 435 -3.57 -7.57 -10.38
C GLN A 435 -3.08 -8.08 -11.76
N PRO A 436 -3.72 -7.64 -12.85
CA PRO A 436 -3.42 -8.17 -14.19
C PRO A 436 -2.11 -7.67 -14.79
N ARG A 437 -1.44 -6.69 -14.16
CA ARG A 437 -0.16 -6.11 -14.64
C ARG A 437 1.08 -6.76 -14.04
N ASP A 438 0.93 -7.65 -13.05
CA ASP A 438 2.06 -8.35 -12.44
C ASP A 438 2.42 -9.57 -13.27
N SER A 439 3.60 -9.55 -13.90
CA SER A 439 4.13 -10.65 -14.74
C SER A 439 4.29 -11.95 -13.97
N ARG A 440 4.68 -11.89 -12.68
CA ARG A 440 4.90 -13.07 -11.83
C ARG A 440 3.65 -13.92 -11.68
N LEU A 441 2.47 -13.28 -11.57
CA LEU A 441 1.19 -13.98 -11.44
C LEU A 441 0.84 -14.77 -12.72
N TRP A 442 1.13 -14.19 -13.88
CA TRP A 442 0.94 -14.84 -15.15
C TRP A 442 1.91 -16.00 -15.36
N ILE A 443 3.17 -15.84 -14.91
CA ILE A 443 4.19 -16.90 -14.96
C ILE A 443 3.77 -18.08 -14.09
N ALA A 444 3.38 -17.84 -12.83
CA ALA A 444 2.93 -18.89 -11.93
C ALA A 444 1.69 -19.64 -12.48
N MET A 445 0.73 -18.91 -13.04
CA MET A 445 -0.42 -19.53 -13.69
C MET A 445 -0.02 -20.35 -14.92
N ALA A 446 0.97 -19.90 -15.70
CA ALA A 446 1.48 -20.63 -16.85
C ALA A 446 2.21 -21.92 -16.44
N GLN A 447 3.01 -21.87 -15.38
CA GLN A 447 3.68 -23.05 -14.80
C GLN A 447 2.67 -24.10 -14.34
N CYS A 448 1.55 -23.70 -13.74
CA CYS A 448 0.47 -24.63 -13.42
C CYS A 448 -0.12 -25.29 -14.66
N TYR A 449 -0.34 -24.56 -15.77
CA TYR A 449 -0.82 -25.14 -17.03
C TYR A 449 0.22 -26.06 -17.69
N GLU A 450 1.52 -25.81 -17.47
CA GLU A 450 2.63 -26.63 -17.96
C GLU A 450 2.80 -27.95 -17.18
N SER A 451 2.26 -28.02 -15.94
CA SER A 451 2.39 -29.18 -15.06
C SER A 451 1.96 -30.49 -15.76
N GLU A 452 2.58 -31.61 -15.39
CA GLU A 452 2.30 -32.94 -15.97
C GLU A 452 0.83 -33.36 -15.85
N GLN A 453 0.13 -32.90 -14.81
CA GLN A 453 -1.26 -33.23 -14.54
C GLN A 453 -2.24 -32.49 -15.44
N LEU A 454 -1.91 -31.27 -15.89
CA LEU A 454 -2.77 -30.45 -16.73
C LEU A 454 -2.38 -30.50 -18.22
N ARG A 455 -1.09 -30.42 -18.54
CA ARG A 455 -0.51 -30.43 -19.90
C ARG A 455 -1.24 -29.53 -20.91
N MET A 456 -1.70 -28.38 -20.48
CA MET A 456 -2.44 -27.42 -21.31
C MET A 456 -1.46 -26.40 -21.93
N LEU A 457 -0.52 -26.84 -22.76
CA LEU A 457 0.60 -26.05 -23.27
C LEU A 457 0.16 -24.78 -24.02
N GLU A 458 -0.93 -24.83 -24.78
CA GLU A 458 -1.47 -23.66 -25.50
C GLU A 458 -1.97 -22.58 -24.53
N MET A 459 -2.52 -22.94 -23.36
CA MET A 459 -2.93 -21.99 -22.34
C MET A 459 -1.72 -21.42 -21.62
N ALA A 460 -0.69 -22.24 -21.36
CA ALA A 460 0.57 -21.77 -20.81
C ALA A 460 1.22 -20.71 -21.71
N ILE A 461 1.28 -20.95 -23.02
CA ILE A 461 1.80 -20.01 -24.02
C ILE A 461 1.05 -18.66 -23.96
N LYS A 462 -0.29 -18.69 -23.88
CA LYS A 462 -1.08 -17.45 -23.75
C LYS A 462 -0.72 -16.67 -22.48
N CYS A 463 -0.54 -17.37 -21.37
CA CYS A 463 -0.17 -16.75 -20.10
C CYS A 463 1.25 -16.16 -20.14
N TYR A 464 2.24 -16.89 -20.69
CA TYR A 464 3.60 -16.37 -20.85
C TYR A 464 3.66 -15.17 -21.81
N LYS A 465 2.90 -15.20 -22.92
CA LYS A 465 2.80 -14.04 -23.83
C LYS A 465 2.24 -12.81 -23.08
N ARG A 466 1.30 -13.02 -22.17
CA ARG A 466 0.76 -11.95 -21.34
C ARG A 466 1.80 -11.47 -20.33
N ALA A 467 2.56 -12.37 -19.69
CA ALA A 467 3.66 -12.01 -18.80
C ALA A 467 4.71 -11.12 -19.48
N VAL A 468 5.11 -11.48 -20.72
CA VAL A 468 6.03 -10.64 -21.52
C VAL A 468 5.46 -9.25 -21.78
N SER A 469 4.15 -9.12 -22.04
CA SER A 469 3.51 -7.82 -22.23
C SER A 469 3.43 -6.97 -20.96
N CYS A 470 3.59 -7.59 -19.79
CA CYS A 470 3.56 -6.94 -18.46
C CYS A 470 4.96 -6.61 -17.91
N ASN A 471 5.97 -6.56 -18.76
CA ASN A 471 7.36 -6.26 -18.37
C ASN A 471 7.93 -7.26 -17.35
N ASP A 472 8.16 -8.50 -17.81
CA ASP A 472 8.79 -9.55 -17.02
C ASP A 472 10.24 -9.17 -16.67
N ARG A 473 10.51 -8.76 -15.43
CA ARG A 473 11.83 -8.33 -14.98
C ARG A 473 12.84 -9.48 -14.90
N GLU A 474 12.37 -10.69 -14.68
CA GLU A 474 13.22 -11.87 -14.51
C GLU A 474 13.58 -12.56 -15.84
N ALA A 475 12.98 -12.11 -16.94
CA ALA A 475 13.16 -12.67 -18.30
C ALA A 475 12.82 -14.17 -18.43
N ILE A 476 12.07 -14.72 -17.49
CA ILE A 476 11.70 -16.15 -17.48
C ILE A 476 10.72 -16.49 -18.60
N ALA A 477 9.77 -15.59 -18.89
CA ALA A 477 8.66 -15.86 -19.79
C ALA A 477 9.11 -16.05 -21.24
N LEU A 478 10.14 -15.32 -21.72
CA LEU A 478 10.65 -15.45 -23.09
C LEU A 478 11.33 -16.80 -23.30
N ASN A 479 12.18 -17.21 -22.36
CA ASN A 479 12.85 -18.52 -22.42
C ASN A 479 11.84 -19.68 -22.38
N LYS A 480 10.86 -19.60 -21.46
CA LYS A 480 9.78 -20.59 -21.37
C LYS A 480 8.93 -20.66 -22.63
N LEU A 481 8.63 -19.52 -23.28
CA LEU A 481 7.96 -19.52 -24.60
C LEU A 481 8.79 -20.22 -25.66
N GLY A 482 10.09 -19.97 -25.73
CA GLY A 482 11.00 -20.65 -26.64
C GLY A 482 10.96 -22.18 -26.47
N ASN A 483 11.05 -22.63 -25.21
CA ASN A 483 11.01 -24.05 -24.87
C ASN A 483 9.67 -24.72 -25.21
N LEU A 484 8.54 -24.07 -24.86
CA LEU A 484 7.22 -24.62 -25.18
C LEU A 484 6.94 -24.70 -26.69
N HIS A 485 7.34 -23.69 -27.46
CA HIS A 485 7.21 -23.74 -28.91
C HIS A 485 8.12 -24.84 -29.53
N ARG A 486 9.32 -25.08 -28.98
CA ARG A 486 10.21 -26.18 -29.36
C ARG A 486 9.55 -27.53 -29.07
N GLU A 487 8.94 -27.74 -27.92
CA GLU A 487 8.21 -28.98 -27.59
C GLU A 487 7.04 -29.24 -28.54
N LEU A 488 6.36 -28.20 -28.99
CA LEU A 488 5.27 -28.29 -29.95
C LEU A 488 5.74 -28.42 -31.40
N GLY A 489 7.06 -28.47 -31.65
CA GLY A 489 7.64 -28.57 -32.98
C GLY A 489 7.54 -27.29 -33.83
N ARG A 490 7.20 -26.16 -33.23
CA ARG A 490 7.08 -24.85 -33.90
C ARG A 490 8.42 -24.12 -33.84
N ASN A 491 9.40 -24.62 -34.60
CA ASN A 491 10.79 -24.17 -34.51
C ASN A 491 10.99 -22.70 -34.90
N GLU A 492 10.19 -22.14 -35.82
CA GLU A 492 10.28 -20.73 -36.23
C GLU A 492 9.85 -19.78 -35.10
N GLU A 493 8.73 -20.12 -34.46
CA GLU A 493 8.25 -19.34 -33.30
C GLU A 493 9.21 -19.46 -32.12
N ALA A 494 9.76 -20.67 -31.88
CA ALA A 494 10.77 -20.90 -30.85
C ALA A 494 12.02 -20.01 -31.09
N ALA A 495 12.51 -20.00 -32.32
CA ALA A 495 13.67 -19.18 -32.71
C ALA A 495 13.40 -17.68 -32.51
N PHE A 496 12.20 -17.21 -32.83
CA PHE A 496 11.80 -15.80 -32.58
C PHE A 496 11.89 -15.45 -31.10
N PHE A 497 11.35 -16.28 -30.19
CA PHE A 497 11.38 -15.99 -28.76
C PHE A 497 12.77 -16.13 -28.16
N PHE A 498 13.57 -17.14 -28.54
CA PHE A 498 14.95 -17.26 -28.09
C PHE A 498 15.84 -16.10 -28.56
N LYS A 499 15.66 -15.63 -29.81
CA LYS A 499 16.40 -14.46 -30.30
C LYS A 499 16.07 -13.21 -29.49
N ARG A 500 14.79 -12.98 -29.21
CA ARG A 500 14.34 -11.86 -28.40
C ARG A 500 14.82 -11.96 -26.94
N ASP A 501 14.92 -13.17 -26.40
CA ASP A 501 15.48 -13.45 -25.07
C ASP A 501 16.96 -13.09 -25.00
N LEU A 502 17.75 -13.50 -26.01
CA LEU A 502 19.15 -13.12 -26.12
C LEU A 502 19.38 -11.63 -26.29
N GLU A 503 18.60 -10.95 -27.14
CA GLU A 503 18.67 -9.50 -27.33
C GLU A 503 18.43 -8.76 -26.00
N ARG A 504 17.53 -9.27 -25.20
CA ARG A 504 17.24 -8.70 -23.88
C ARG A 504 18.34 -8.98 -22.87
N MET A 505 18.86 -10.23 -22.82
CA MET A 505 19.99 -10.59 -21.94
C MET A 505 21.23 -9.77 -22.26
N ASP A 506 21.48 -9.49 -23.54
CA ASP A 506 22.59 -8.63 -23.98
C ASP A 506 22.41 -7.18 -23.54
N ALA A 507 21.19 -6.65 -23.61
CA ALA A 507 20.87 -5.29 -23.16
C ALA A 507 20.98 -5.14 -21.63
N GLU A 508 20.72 -6.19 -20.88
CA GLU A 508 20.77 -6.21 -19.42
C GLU A 508 22.13 -6.72 -18.86
N GLU A 509 23.10 -7.06 -19.73
CA GLU A 509 24.41 -7.64 -19.37
C GLU A 509 24.27 -8.88 -18.47
N ARG A 510 23.24 -9.69 -18.70
CA ARG A 510 22.96 -10.91 -17.92
C ARG A 510 23.53 -12.14 -18.61
N GLU A 511 24.21 -12.97 -17.84
CA GLU A 511 24.68 -14.28 -18.28
C GLU A 511 23.98 -15.39 -17.47
N GLY A 512 23.71 -16.54 -18.10
CA GLY A 512 23.06 -17.63 -17.40
C GLY A 512 22.84 -18.88 -18.26
N PRO A 513 22.39 -20.00 -17.66
CA PRO A 513 22.17 -21.26 -18.34
C PRO A 513 21.14 -21.16 -19.47
N ASN A 514 20.13 -20.29 -19.35
CA ASN A 514 19.10 -20.05 -20.35
C ASN A 514 19.71 -19.52 -21.67
N MET A 515 20.73 -18.64 -21.56
CA MET A 515 21.47 -18.09 -22.69
C MET A 515 22.17 -19.21 -23.50
N ILE A 516 22.80 -20.13 -22.78
CA ILE A 516 23.52 -21.27 -23.39
C ILE A 516 22.53 -22.16 -24.17
N GLU A 517 21.37 -22.44 -23.60
CA GLU A 517 20.33 -23.24 -24.26
C GLU A 517 19.78 -22.55 -25.51
N ALA A 518 19.49 -21.23 -25.41
CA ALA A 518 19.01 -20.43 -26.52
C ALA A 518 20.03 -20.37 -27.69
N LEU A 519 21.33 -20.16 -27.40
CA LEU A 519 22.40 -20.12 -28.39
C LEU A 519 22.53 -21.43 -29.13
N MET A 520 22.50 -22.57 -28.41
CA MET A 520 22.58 -23.90 -29.05
C MET A 520 21.38 -24.18 -29.93
N PHE A 521 20.18 -23.82 -29.48
CA PHE A 521 18.97 -24.00 -30.30
C PHE A 521 19.02 -23.14 -31.56
N LEU A 522 19.36 -21.86 -31.45
CA LEU A 522 19.45 -20.93 -32.59
C LEU A 522 20.53 -21.37 -33.60
N ALA A 523 21.70 -21.78 -33.11
CA ALA A 523 22.76 -22.32 -33.98
C ALA A 523 22.29 -23.52 -34.81
N THR A 524 21.56 -24.44 -34.16
CA THR A 524 21.01 -25.63 -34.85
C THR A 524 19.91 -25.24 -35.84
N HIS A 525 19.00 -24.37 -35.45
CA HIS A 525 17.89 -23.92 -36.29
C HIS A 525 18.37 -23.11 -37.50
N CYS A 526 19.33 -22.18 -37.34
CA CYS A 526 19.91 -21.44 -38.46
C CYS A 526 20.67 -22.34 -39.42
N ARG A 527 21.39 -23.37 -38.93
CA ARG A 527 22.00 -24.38 -39.78
C ARG A 527 20.95 -25.12 -40.66
N ASP A 528 19.83 -25.52 -40.05
CA ASP A 528 18.77 -26.26 -40.74
C ASP A 528 18.03 -25.36 -41.76
N GLN A 529 18.01 -24.06 -41.54
CA GLN A 529 17.53 -23.07 -42.52
C GLN A 529 18.55 -22.62 -43.54
N HIS A 530 19.76 -23.23 -43.58
CA HIS A 530 20.87 -22.85 -44.46
C HIS A 530 21.41 -21.42 -44.26
N LYS A 531 21.17 -20.79 -43.09
CA LYS A 531 21.73 -19.50 -42.70
C LYS A 531 23.04 -19.71 -41.96
N PHE A 532 24.07 -20.09 -42.72
CA PHE A 532 25.35 -20.55 -42.14
C PHE A 532 26.10 -19.45 -41.40
N GLU A 533 26.04 -18.21 -41.88
CA GLU A 533 26.71 -17.07 -41.23
C GLU A 533 26.15 -16.79 -39.81
N GLU A 534 24.82 -16.72 -39.67
CA GLU A 534 24.17 -16.55 -38.37
C GLU A 534 24.44 -17.74 -37.45
N ALA A 535 24.40 -18.95 -37.98
CA ALA A 535 24.67 -20.16 -37.20
C ALA A 535 26.11 -20.19 -36.65
N GLU A 536 27.10 -19.72 -37.44
CA GLU A 536 28.50 -19.63 -37.02
C GLU A 536 28.67 -18.62 -35.86
N VAL A 537 28.01 -17.46 -35.93
CA VAL A 537 28.02 -16.46 -34.87
C VAL A 537 27.50 -17.05 -33.56
N TYR A 538 26.33 -17.73 -33.60
CA TYR A 538 25.76 -18.33 -32.38
C TYR A 538 26.63 -19.49 -31.84
N CYS A 539 27.22 -20.30 -32.69
CA CYS A 539 28.15 -21.36 -32.27
C CYS A 539 29.41 -20.80 -31.64
N THR A 540 30.02 -19.77 -32.21
CA THR A 540 31.23 -19.14 -31.69
C THR A 540 30.94 -18.55 -30.30
N ARG A 541 29.87 -17.82 -30.17
CA ARG A 541 29.44 -17.26 -28.90
C ARG A 541 29.14 -18.33 -27.84
N TYR A 542 28.52 -19.44 -28.22
CA TYR A 542 28.30 -20.60 -27.33
C TYR A 542 29.61 -21.15 -26.78
N LEU A 543 30.66 -21.24 -27.60
CA LEU A 543 31.97 -21.78 -27.22
C LEU A 543 32.71 -20.85 -26.25
N GLU A 544 32.47 -19.55 -26.29
CA GLU A 544 33.02 -18.57 -25.34
C GLU A 544 32.55 -18.86 -23.91
N TYR A 545 31.30 -19.31 -23.75
CA TYR A 545 30.71 -19.61 -22.44
C TYR A 545 31.01 -21.01 -21.90
N ASN A 546 31.81 -21.84 -22.61
CA ASN A 546 32.14 -23.19 -22.19
C ASN A 546 30.94 -24.04 -21.74
N GLY A 547 29.86 -24.04 -22.51
CA GLY A 547 28.65 -24.79 -22.22
C GLY A 547 28.84 -26.30 -22.10
N PRO A 548 27.88 -27.02 -21.52
CA PRO A 548 27.99 -28.47 -21.26
C PRO A 548 28.09 -29.32 -22.53
N GLU A 549 27.70 -28.83 -23.70
CA GLU A 549 27.69 -29.54 -24.98
C GLU A 549 28.76 -29.01 -25.97
N ASN A 550 29.92 -28.56 -25.45
CA ASN A 550 30.99 -28.01 -26.29
C ASN A 550 31.42 -28.88 -27.46
N GLU A 551 31.44 -30.19 -27.29
CA GLU A 551 31.80 -31.11 -28.39
C GLU A 551 30.74 -31.13 -29.50
N LYS A 552 29.46 -31.02 -29.16
CA LYS A 552 28.36 -30.86 -30.14
C LYS A 552 28.47 -29.53 -30.88
N ALA A 553 28.75 -28.44 -30.16
CA ALA A 553 28.94 -27.12 -30.76
C ALA A 553 30.14 -27.09 -31.71
N LYS A 554 31.27 -27.68 -31.33
CA LYS A 554 32.45 -27.83 -32.20
C LYS A 554 32.16 -28.66 -33.43
N SER A 555 31.42 -29.79 -33.31
CA SER A 555 31.04 -30.62 -34.45
C SER A 555 30.07 -29.88 -35.40
N LEU A 556 29.15 -29.11 -34.84
CA LEU A 556 28.20 -28.27 -35.57
C LEU A 556 28.93 -27.15 -36.33
N LEU A 557 29.91 -26.48 -35.69
CA LEU A 557 30.73 -25.46 -36.32
C LEU A 557 31.55 -26.01 -37.49
N ARG A 558 32.17 -27.21 -37.32
CA ARG A 558 32.90 -27.87 -38.41
C ARG A 558 31.97 -28.19 -39.58
N GLY A 559 30.76 -28.70 -39.31
CA GLY A 559 29.75 -28.97 -40.32
C GLY A 559 29.24 -27.73 -41.06
N ILE A 560 29.11 -26.60 -40.38
CA ILE A 560 28.74 -25.30 -40.99
C ILE A 560 29.85 -24.83 -41.91
N ARG A 561 31.11 -24.83 -41.44
CA ARG A 561 32.27 -24.38 -42.24
C ARG A 561 32.54 -25.26 -43.46
N SER A 562 32.35 -26.58 -43.36
CA SER A 562 32.48 -27.46 -44.53
C SER A 562 31.45 -27.14 -45.62
N LYS A 563 30.21 -26.80 -45.26
CA LYS A 563 29.15 -26.43 -46.21
C LYS A 563 29.28 -25.02 -46.77
N GLN A 564 29.94 -24.11 -46.07
CA GLN A 564 30.31 -22.77 -46.59
C GLN A 564 31.46 -22.86 -47.61
N GLY A 565 32.38 -23.85 -47.47
CA GLY A 565 33.48 -24.08 -48.40
C GLY A 565 33.09 -24.74 -49.72
N ASP A 566 31.90 -25.39 -49.80
CA ASP A 566 31.34 -25.99 -51.01
C ASP A 566 30.46 -25.04 -51.86
N GLY A 567 30.54 -23.74 -51.65
CA GLY A 567 29.94 -22.74 -52.54
C GLY A 567 30.57 -22.82 -53.94
N PRO A 568 29.81 -22.61 -55.05
CA PRO A 568 30.30 -22.82 -56.42
C PRO A 568 31.53 -21.91 -56.64
N SER A 569 32.68 -22.58 -56.87
CA SER A 569 33.87 -21.92 -57.40
C SER A 569 33.47 -21.28 -58.74
N MET A 570 33.44 -19.93 -58.81
CA MET A 570 33.41 -19.24 -60.10
C MET A 570 34.66 -19.65 -60.84
N ASP A 571 34.48 -20.52 -61.86
CA ASP A 571 35.50 -20.84 -62.83
C ASP A 571 36.03 -19.54 -63.44
N ALA A 572 37.24 -19.18 -63.00
CA ALA A 572 38.07 -18.22 -63.69
C ALA A 572 38.76 -18.92 -64.86
N ASP A 573 38.04 -19.09 -65.96
CA ASP A 573 38.66 -19.44 -67.25
C ASP A 573 37.80 -18.91 -68.39
N HIS A 574 38.12 -17.67 -68.81
CA HIS A 574 38.02 -17.27 -70.21
C HIS A 574 38.74 -15.93 -70.41
N PHE A 575 40.06 -16.03 -70.66
CA PHE A 575 40.74 -15.03 -71.45
C PHE A 575 40.88 -15.66 -72.89
N PRO A 576 40.29 -15.05 -73.93
CA PRO A 576 40.74 -15.29 -75.29
C PRO A 576 41.89 -14.35 -75.67
N LEU A 577 42.86 -14.84 -76.29
CA LEU A 577 43.97 -14.20 -77.01
C LEU A 577 43.56 -13.08 -77.96
#